data_5a85a99f8c026a54371b11533ab905a4
#
_entry.id   5a85a99f8c026a54371b11533ab905a4
#
_cell.length_a   1.000
_cell.length_b   1.000
_cell.length_c   1.000
_cell.angle_alpha   90.00
_cell.angle_beta   90.00
_cell.angle_gamma   90.00
#
_symmetry.space_group_name_H-M   'P 1'
#
loop_
_entity.id
_entity.type
_entity.pdbx_description
1 polymer ?
#
loop_
_entity_poly.entity_id
_entity_poly.type
_entity_poly.pdbx_seq_one_letter_code
_entity_poly.pdbx_strand_id
1 'polypeptide(L)'
;MNQYAVLIYAGDSAHRPDAGPEDTASCDEHADRLVADGAMLTAYALTPRNLAKSVRAPGLITDGPFTEAKEIVAGFYVIEAADMDAAMQIARTNPAIAEGGGVEVRPVASGGVIRDPS
;
A
#
# COMPACT_ATOMS: atom_id res chain seq x y z
N MET A 1 -3.07 2.48 -21.10
CA MET A 1 -3.07 1.57 -19.93
C MET A 1 -3.89 2.16 -18.81
N ASN A 2 -4.43 1.31 -17.96
CA ASN A 2 -5.24 1.73 -16.83
C ASN A 2 -4.41 1.77 -15.56
N GLN A 3 -4.85 2.55 -14.58
CA GLN A 3 -4.20 2.63 -13.28
C GLN A 3 -4.98 1.81 -12.26
N TYR A 4 -4.25 1.21 -11.34
CA TYR A 4 -4.81 0.38 -10.27
C TYR A 4 -4.13 0.72 -8.96
N ALA A 5 -4.92 0.88 -7.91
CA ALA A 5 -4.42 1.06 -6.56
C ALA A 5 -4.31 -0.32 -5.90
N VAL A 6 -3.17 -0.58 -5.31
CA VAL A 6 -2.93 -1.83 -4.59
C VAL A 6 -2.80 -1.48 -3.11
N LEU A 7 -3.75 -1.94 -2.31
CA LEU A 7 -3.77 -1.72 -0.87
C LEU A 7 -3.17 -2.93 -0.18
N ILE A 8 -2.17 -2.69 0.66
CA ILE A 8 -1.46 -3.76 1.35
C ILE A 8 -2.04 -3.90 2.75
N TYR A 9 -2.49 -5.11 3.09
CA TYR A 9 -3.06 -5.44 4.40
C TYR A 9 -2.09 -6.30 5.19
N ALA A 10 -1.84 -5.91 6.43
CA ALA A 10 -0.95 -6.63 7.34
C ALA A 10 -1.41 -6.41 8.77
N GLY A 11 -0.88 -7.19 9.72
CA GLY A 11 -1.24 -7.07 11.13
C GLY A 11 -0.82 -5.75 11.74
N ASP A 12 0.23 -5.14 11.18
CA ASP A 12 0.70 -3.82 11.59
C ASP A 12 1.34 -3.17 10.36
N SER A 13 2.19 -2.19 10.55
CA SER A 13 2.86 -1.54 9.44
C SER A 13 3.84 -2.49 8.75
N ALA A 14 4.10 -2.23 7.47
CA ALA A 14 5.18 -2.89 6.75
C ALA A 14 6.55 -2.54 7.35
N HIS A 15 6.65 -1.35 7.94
CA HIS A 15 7.89 -0.87 8.58
C HIS A 15 7.56 -0.39 9.99
N ARG A 16 8.20 -1.00 10.99
CA ARG A 16 8.13 -0.51 12.36
C ARG A 16 9.03 0.72 12.49
N PRO A 17 8.77 1.61 13.46
CA PRO A 17 9.62 2.80 13.63
C PRO A 17 11.10 2.47 13.85
N ASP A 18 11.39 1.32 14.42
CA ASP A 18 12.74 0.84 14.69
C ASP A 18 13.24 -0.18 13.66
N ALA A 19 12.55 -0.31 12.52
CA ALA A 19 12.92 -1.28 11.50
C ALA A 19 14.28 -0.93 10.88
N GLY A 20 15.15 -1.94 10.77
CA GLY A 20 16.42 -1.81 10.10
C GLY A 20 16.31 -2.10 8.61
N PRO A 21 17.40 -1.88 7.85
CA PRO A 21 17.38 -2.13 6.40
C PRO A 21 16.98 -3.55 6.03
N GLU A 22 17.39 -4.56 6.81
CA GLU A 22 17.05 -5.95 6.53
C GLU A 22 15.58 -6.24 6.72
N ASP A 23 14.87 -5.46 7.57
CA ASP A 23 13.44 -5.64 7.81
C ASP A 23 12.59 -5.13 6.65
N THR A 24 13.14 -4.24 5.82
CA THR A 24 12.44 -3.65 4.70
C THR A 24 12.94 -4.14 3.35
N ALA A 25 13.99 -4.96 3.33
CA ALA A 25 14.69 -5.33 2.10
C ALA A 25 13.77 -5.97 1.05
N SER A 26 12.90 -6.91 1.45
CA SER A 26 12.03 -7.58 0.48
C SER A 26 11.00 -6.64 -0.14
N CYS A 27 10.48 -5.70 0.66
CA CYS A 27 9.55 -4.68 0.14
C CYS A 27 10.28 -3.71 -0.79
N ASP A 28 11.51 -3.32 -0.43
CA ASP A 28 12.30 -2.42 -1.26
C ASP A 28 12.68 -3.08 -2.59
N GLU A 29 13.06 -4.37 -2.56
CA GLU A 29 13.37 -5.11 -3.80
C GLU A 29 12.15 -5.23 -4.71
N HIS A 30 10.98 -5.47 -4.13
CA HIS A 30 9.74 -5.56 -4.88
C HIS A 30 9.42 -4.22 -5.56
N ALA A 31 9.53 -3.12 -4.81
CA ALA A 31 9.30 -1.79 -5.34
C ALA A 31 10.30 -1.44 -6.45
N ASP A 32 11.59 -1.72 -6.22
CA ASP A 32 12.63 -1.45 -7.20
C ASP A 32 12.37 -2.21 -8.51
N ARG A 33 11.92 -3.46 -8.42
CA ARG A 33 11.62 -4.27 -9.58
C ARG A 33 10.46 -3.67 -10.38
N LEU A 34 9.40 -3.25 -9.70
CA LEU A 34 8.24 -2.66 -10.38
C LEU A 34 8.59 -1.30 -11.00
N VAL A 35 9.45 -0.52 -10.36
CA VAL A 35 9.92 0.73 -10.93
C VAL A 35 10.76 0.46 -12.17
N ALA A 36 11.65 -0.52 -12.12
CA ALA A 36 12.50 -0.89 -13.26
C ALA A 36 11.65 -1.36 -14.44
N ASP A 37 10.55 -2.05 -14.19
CA ASP A 37 9.62 -2.51 -15.22
C ASP A 37 8.70 -1.41 -15.74
N GLY A 38 8.75 -0.22 -15.14
CA GLY A 38 7.90 0.90 -15.53
C GLY A 38 6.46 0.77 -15.09
N ALA A 39 6.15 -0.21 -14.24
CA ALA A 39 4.78 -0.46 -13.81
C ALA A 39 4.35 0.40 -12.63
N MET A 40 5.26 0.69 -11.69
CA MET A 40 4.91 1.40 -10.48
C MET A 40 4.99 2.92 -10.67
N LEU A 41 3.90 3.60 -10.34
CA LEU A 41 3.80 5.06 -10.44
C LEU A 41 4.12 5.76 -9.12
N THR A 42 3.68 5.18 -8.00
CA THR A 42 3.94 5.71 -6.66
C THR A 42 3.76 4.61 -5.64
N ALA A 43 4.42 4.74 -4.49
CA ALA A 43 4.33 3.74 -3.42
C ALA A 43 4.61 4.39 -2.08
N TYR A 44 3.86 3.98 -1.06
CA TYR A 44 4.03 4.48 0.30
C TYR A 44 3.86 3.35 1.31
N ALA A 45 4.78 3.29 2.28
CA ALA A 45 4.63 2.46 3.46
C ALA A 45 4.14 3.35 4.60
N LEU A 46 3.20 2.84 5.38
CA LEU A 46 2.61 3.59 6.48
C LEU A 46 3.23 3.15 7.81
N THR A 47 3.17 4.06 8.80
CA THR A 47 3.66 3.79 10.15
C THR A 47 2.75 2.77 10.85
N PRO A 48 3.20 2.20 12.00
CA PRO A 48 2.38 1.24 12.75
C PRO A 48 1.01 1.81 13.13
N ARG A 49 0.06 0.89 13.30
CA ARG A 49 -1.35 1.23 13.53
C ARG A 49 -1.59 2.07 14.79
N ASN A 50 -0.72 1.96 15.78
CA ASN A 50 -0.87 2.73 17.02
C ASN A 50 -0.60 4.23 16.82
N LEU A 51 -0.04 4.63 15.69
CA LEU A 51 0.16 6.04 15.34
C LEU A 51 -0.99 6.60 14.52
N ALA A 52 -1.96 5.78 14.16
CA ALA A 52 -3.11 6.22 13.37
C ALA A 52 -4.10 6.99 14.23
N LYS A 53 -4.83 7.90 13.58
CA LYS A 53 -5.99 8.57 14.16
C LYS A 53 -7.09 8.56 13.12
N SER A 54 -8.32 8.47 13.58
CA SER A 54 -9.47 8.37 12.69
C SER A 54 -10.51 9.43 13.03
N VAL A 55 -11.28 9.83 12.03
CA VAL A 55 -12.39 10.76 12.21
C VAL A 55 -13.65 10.09 11.67
N ARG A 56 -14.67 9.98 12.51
CA ARG A 56 -15.96 9.39 12.14
C ARG A 56 -17.04 10.45 12.16
N ALA A 57 -18.10 10.22 11.43
CA ALA A 57 -19.26 11.11 11.48
C ALA A 57 -19.82 11.18 12.90
N PRO A 58 -20.20 12.37 13.38
CA PRO A 58 -20.22 13.67 12.72
C PRO A 58 -18.93 14.50 12.89
N GLY A 59 -17.80 13.90 13.20
CA GLY A 59 -16.53 14.58 13.42
C GLY A 59 -15.80 14.07 14.64
N LEU A 60 -16.22 12.89 15.13
CA LEU A 60 -15.60 12.26 16.29
C LEU A 60 -14.20 11.76 15.96
N ILE A 61 -13.21 12.23 16.71
CA ILE A 61 -11.81 11.81 16.53
C ILE A 61 -11.52 10.67 17.50
N THR A 62 -10.92 9.60 16.97
CA THR A 62 -10.53 8.43 17.76
C THR A 62 -9.08 8.08 17.48
N ASP A 63 -8.41 7.44 18.43
CA ASP A 63 -7.07 6.91 18.25
C ASP A 63 -7.15 5.55 17.57
N GLY A 64 -6.17 5.28 16.70
CA GLY A 64 -6.09 4.00 16.02
C GLY A 64 -6.70 4.01 14.63
N PRO A 65 -6.61 2.88 13.92
CA PRO A 65 -7.15 2.77 12.56
C PRO A 65 -8.68 2.82 12.55
N PHE A 66 -9.24 3.21 11.41
CA PHE A 66 -10.69 3.37 11.26
C PHE A 66 -11.45 2.09 11.60
N THR A 67 -10.89 0.96 11.21
CA THR A 67 -11.48 -0.35 11.51
C THR A 67 -10.54 -1.10 12.43
N GLU A 68 -11.08 -1.59 13.55
CA GLU A 68 -10.33 -2.45 14.47
C GLU A 68 -10.35 -3.88 13.95
N ALA A 69 -9.48 -4.15 13.00
CA ALA A 69 -9.35 -5.46 12.39
C ALA A 69 -7.98 -6.06 12.72
N LYS A 70 -7.88 -7.36 12.57
CA LYS A 70 -6.61 -8.07 12.73
C LYS A 70 -5.60 -7.56 11.72
N GLU A 71 -6.07 -7.27 10.50
CA GLU A 71 -5.24 -6.73 9.44
C GLU A 71 -5.74 -5.36 9.03
N ILE A 72 -4.82 -4.43 8.83
CA ILE A 72 -5.11 -3.05 8.46
C ILE A 72 -4.27 -2.67 7.25
N VAL A 73 -4.60 -1.54 6.62
CA VAL A 73 -3.81 -1.03 5.49
C VAL A 73 -2.46 -0.57 6.00
N ALA A 74 -1.42 -1.30 5.62
CA ALA A 74 -0.04 -1.03 6.03
C ALA A 74 0.73 -0.20 5.01
N GLY A 75 0.19 -0.04 3.81
CA GLY A 75 0.79 0.74 2.75
C GLY A 75 -0.03 0.61 1.48
N PHE A 76 0.36 1.35 0.46
CA PHE A 76 -0.31 1.24 -0.83
C PHE A 76 0.62 1.69 -1.95
N TYR A 77 0.32 1.26 -3.17
CA TYR A 77 1.03 1.74 -4.35
C TYR A 77 0.07 1.78 -5.54
N VAL A 78 0.46 2.53 -6.56
CA VAL A 78 -0.33 2.66 -7.78
C VAL A 78 0.50 2.14 -8.94
N ILE A 79 -0.11 1.28 -9.75
CA ILE A 79 0.54 0.67 -10.91
C ILE A 79 -0.24 0.96 -12.18
N GLU A 80 0.44 0.83 -13.31
CA GLU A 80 -0.20 0.80 -14.62
C GLU A 80 -0.25 -0.63 -15.12
N ALA A 81 -1.38 -1.02 -15.68
CA ALA A 81 -1.54 -2.35 -16.27
C ALA A 81 -2.60 -2.28 -17.37
N ALA A 82 -2.55 -3.25 -18.29
CA ALA A 82 -3.48 -3.27 -19.41
C ALA A 82 -4.92 -3.54 -18.95
N ASP A 83 -5.07 -4.42 -17.96
CA ASP A 83 -6.38 -4.80 -17.41
C ASP A 83 -6.21 -5.34 -16.00
N MET A 84 -7.32 -5.73 -15.38
CA MET A 84 -7.31 -6.25 -14.01
C MET A 84 -6.47 -7.53 -13.90
N ASP A 85 -6.52 -8.41 -14.89
CA ASP A 85 -5.73 -9.64 -14.84
C ASP A 85 -4.24 -9.34 -14.79
N ALA A 86 -3.78 -8.40 -15.61
CA ALA A 86 -2.38 -7.96 -15.60
C ALA A 86 -2.01 -7.32 -14.26
N ALA A 87 -2.91 -6.49 -13.69
CA ALA A 87 -2.70 -5.87 -12.40
C ALA A 87 -2.57 -6.92 -11.30
N MET A 88 -3.40 -7.97 -11.34
CA MET A 88 -3.33 -9.05 -10.35
C MET A 88 -2.02 -9.82 -10.44
N GLN A 89 -1.50 -10.03 -11.65
CA GLN A 89 -0.21 -10.69 -11.80
C GLN A 89 0.93 -9.89 -11.16
N ILE A 90 0.86 -8.57 -11.26
CA ILE A 90 1.83 -7.70 -10.62
C ILE A 90 1.65 -7.73 -9.09
N ALA A 91 0.43 -7.58 -8.63
CA ALA A 91 0.12 -7.46 -7.20
C ALA A 91 0.45 -8.75 -6.43
N ARG A 92 0.25 -9.91 -7.04
CA ARG A 92 0.45 -11.20 -6.37
C ARG A 92 1.91 -11.44 -5.96
N THR A 93 2.85 -10.67 -6.50
CA THR A 93 4.26 -10.80 -6.15
C THR A 93 4.65 -10.03 -4.90
N ASN A 94 3.69 -9.36 -4.26
CA ASN A 94 3.99 -8.53 -3.08
C ASN A 94 4.43 -9.40 -1.89
N PRO A 95 5.54 -9.05 -1.23
CA PRO A 95 6.06 -9.83 -0.09
C PRO A 95 5.07 -9.98 1.07
N ALA A 96 4.13 -9.05 1.25
CA ALA A 96 3.16 -9.11 2.33
C ALA A 96 2.32 -10.39 2.28
N ILE A 97 2.07 -10.93 1.08
CA ILE A 97 1.29 -12.16 0.91
C ILE A 97 2.05 -13.34 1.52
N ALA A 98 3.35 -13.43 1.26
CA ALA A 98 4.19 -14.49 1.81
C ALA A 98 4.29 -14.41 3.35
N GLU A 99 4.10 -13.22 3.90
CA GLU A 99 4.17 -12.98 5.34
C GLU A 99 2.82 -13.12 6.04
N GLY A 100 1.82 -13.61 5.33
CA GLY A 100 0.50 -13.87 5.91
C GLY A 100 -0.51 -12.73 5.77
N GLY A 101 -0.11 -11.62 5.15
CA GLY A 101 -1.01 -10.53 4.83
C GLY A 101 -1.70 -10.74 3.50
N GLY A 102 -2.13 -9.66 2.87
CA GLY A 102 -2.77 -9.71 1.58
C GLY A 102 -2.78 -8.38 0.88
N VAL A 103 -3.31 -8.35 -0.32
CA VAL A 103 -3.46 -7.11 -1.08
C VAL A 103 -4.85 -7.06 -1.69
N GLU A 104 -5.36 -5.84 -1.84
CA GLU A 104 -6.60 -5.58 -2.54
C GLU A 104 -6.29 -4.66 -3.72
N VAL A 105 -6.74 -5.04 -4.90
CA VAL A 105 -6.49 -4.28 -6.12
C VAL A 105 -7.78 -3.62 -6.56
N ARG A 106 -7.75 -2.30 -6.73
CA ARG A 106 -8.93 -1.54 -7.14
C ARG A 106 -8.60 -0.67 -8.35
N PRO A 107 -9.42 -0.73 -9.40
CA PRO A 107 -9.24 0.19 -10.52
C PRO A 107 -9.38 1.64 -10.05
N VAL A 108 -8.53 2.52 -10.54
CA VAL A 108 -8.63 3.94 -10.24
C VAL A 108 -9.69 4.53 -11.16
N ALA A 109 -10.74 5.10 -10.59
CA ALA A 109 -11.82 5.70 -11.36
C ALA A 109 -11.38 7.05 -11.94
N SER A 110 -10.71 7.86 -11.13
CA SER A 110 -10.22 9.17 -11.54
C SER A 110 -9.19 9.63 -10.53
N GLY A 111 -8.37 10.58 -10.94
CA GLY A 111 -7.37 11.14 -10.06
C GLY A 111 -6.00 11.14 -10.72
N GLY A 112 -5.00 11.56 -9.96
CA GLY A 112 -3.63 11.66 -10.42
C GLY A 112 -2.90 12.66 -9.57
N VAL A 113 -1.74 13.10 -10.04
CA VAL A 113 -0.98 14.15 -9.36
C VAL A 113 -1.74 15.46 -9.55
N ILE A 114 -2.29 15.98 -8.44
CA ILE A 114 -3.09 17.21 -8.47
C ILE A 114 -2.19 18.44 -8.49
N ARG A 115 -1.02 18.32 -7.87
CA ARG A 115 -0.10 19.41 -7.75
C ARG A 115 1.33 18.91 -7.86
N ASP A 116 2.14 19.59 -8.68
CA ASP A 116 3.56 19.28 -8.82
C ASP A 116 4.27 19.61 -7.49
N PRO A 117 5.03 18.68 -6.92
CA PRO A 117 5.74 18.91 -5.66
C PRO A 117 6.98 19.79 -5.78
N SER A 118 7.23 20.39 -6.92
CA SER A 118 8.38 21.25 -7.15
C SER A 118 8.48 22.43 -6.17
#